data_c042f6826d18b47753f500b6e7ab6a2b
#
_entry.id   c042f6826d18b47753f500b6e7ab6a2b
#
_cell.length_a   1.000
_cell.length_b   1.000
_cell.length_c   1.000
_cell.angle_alpha   90.00
_cell.angle_beta   90.00
_cell.angle_gamma   90.00
#
_symmetry.space_group_name_H-M   'P 1'
#
loop_
_entity.id
_entity.type
_entity.pdbx_description
1 polymer ?
#
loop_
_entity_poly.entity_id
_entity_poly.type
_entity_poly.pdbx_seq_one_letter_code
_entity_poly.pdbx_strand_id
1 'polypeptide(L)'
;VTAAAFLRFFTFAKAFQPKKTISQMIRVLANDGIAANGKAQLEAAGFEVVTDHIPQEELMTKLNDFDVICVRSATKVRQDLIDASPNLKVICRGGVGIDNIDHAYAKTKGIPTYNTPAASSASVAELVFAHFFGLSRDVQRSNSELRQEGSDFKKLKKAYAGGQQLRGRTLGILGFGRIGVEAARIAIGLGMNVLPVDLVKTTESIELDLMGRKAVVDVPVVSMEMMLAESDYITIHVPGGNLIGEAELAKMKDGVILANTSRGGVINEDALLAALESGKVRGAALDVFIGEPSPRRDLLDNPKISVTPHIGAATGEAQYNIGTELAEQIIAHFK
;
A
#
# COMPACT_ATOMS: atom_id res chain seq x y z
N VAL A 1 -82.91 -42.27 -5.07
CA VAL A 1 -81.99 -43.16 -5.71
C VAL A 1 -80.60 -42.58 -5.59
N THR A 2 -80.02 -43.09 -4.65
CA THR A 2 -78.85 -43.85 -4.25
C THR A 2 -77.53 -43.05 -4.13
N ALA A 3 -77.15 -42.97 -2.86
CA ALA A 3 -75.82 -42.76 -2.34
C ALA A 3 -74.82 -43.78 -2.95
N ALA A 4 -73.62 -43.34 -3.09
CA ALA A 4 -72.36 -44.09 -2.94
C ALA A 4 -71.29 -43.56 -3.93
N ALA A 5 -70.35 -42.82 -3.42
CA ALA A 5 -68.96 -42.83 -3.80
C ALA A 5 -68.19 -41.66 -3.09
N PHE A 6 -68.17 -41.78 -1.77
CA PHE A 6 -67.19 -41.00 -0.99
C PHE A 6 -66.24 -42.01 -0.38
N LEU A 7 -65.07 -42.23 -0.96
CA LEU A 7 -63.87 -42.72 -0.26
C LEU A 7 -62.71 -42.90 -1.24
N ARG A 8 -61.61 -42.27 -0.84
CA ARG A 8 -60.19 -42.46 -1.21
C ARG A 8 -59.56 -41.38 -2.04
N PHE A 9 -59.17 -40.31 -1.37
CA PHE A 9 -57.90 -39.60 -1.68
C PHE A 9 -57.13 -39.42 -0.37
N PHE A 10 -56.43 -40.46 0.06
CA PHE A 10 -55.28 -40.30 0.97
C PHE A 10 -54.12 -39.94 0.12
N THR A 11 -53.87 -38.62 0.00
CA THR A 11 -52.67 -38.07 -0.60
C THR A 11 -51.53 -38.19 0.39
N PHE A 12 -50.51 -38.90 -0.01
CA PHE A 12 -49.23 -38.94 0.65
C PHE A 12 -48.63 -37.51 0.64
N ALA A 13 -48.80 -36.78 1.71
CA ALA A 13 -47.99 -35.62 2.03
C ALA A 13 -46.60 -36.15 2.47
N LYS A 14 -45.69 -36.34 1.48
CA LYS A 14 -44.26 -36.43 1.82
C LYS A 14 -43.87 -35.12 2.52
N ALA A 15 -43.67 -35.23 3.83
CA ALA A 15 -43.05 -34.18 4.61
C ALA A 15 -41.72 -33.79 3.94
N PHE A 16 -41.68 -32.61 3.33
CA PHE A 16 -40.46 -31.97 2.87
C PHE A 16 -39.71 -31.56 4.14
N GLN A 17 -38.85 -32.46 4.64
CA GLN A 17 -37.87 -32.09 5.63
C GLN A 17 -36.82 -31.26 4.89
N PRO A 18 -36.66 -29.96 5.22
CA PRO A 18 -35.51 -29.22 4.71
C PRO A 18 -34.27 -29.93 5.28
N LYS A 19 -33.44 -30.50 4.41
CA LYS A 19 -32.07 -30.86 4.79
C LYS A 19 -31.45 -29.56 5.31
N LYS A 20 -31.32 -29.45 6.65
CA LYS A 20 -30.37 -28.51 7.26
C LYS A 20 -29.00 -28.93 6.77
N THR A 21 -28.57 -28.39 5.65
CA THR A 21 -27.15 -28.31 5.34
C THR A 21 -26.59 -27.48 6.51
N ILE A 22 -25.88 -28.13 7.43
CA ILE A 22 -25.02 -27.41 8.37
C ILE A 22 -24.01 -26.73 7.46
N SER A 23 -24.26 -25.49 7.12
CA SER A 23 -23.25 -24.64 6.48
C SER A 23 -22.09 -24.61 7.45
N GLN A 24 -21.02 -25.32 7.10
CA GLN A 24 -19.80 -25.31 7.92
C GLN A 24 -19.39 -23.85 8.06
N MET A 25 -19.27 -23.39 9.30
CA MET A 25 -18.89 -22.01 9.59
C MET A 25 -17.51 -21.75 8.99
N ILE A 26 -17.41 -20.74 8.13
CA ILE A 26 -16.16 -20.38 7.49
C ILE A 26 -15.24 -19.73 8.56
N ARG A 27 -14.04 -20.26 8.67
CA ARG A 27 -13.03 -19.82 9.64
C ARG A 27 -11.96 -18.96 8.96
N VAL A 28 -11.79 -17.74 9.48
CA VAL A 28 -10.84 -16.74 8.97
C VAL A 28 -9.72 -16.55 9.99
N LEU A 29 -8.49 -16.83 9.61
CA LEU A 29 -7.29 -16.47 10.38
C LEU A 29 -6.78 -15.10 9.92
N ALA A 30 -6.87 -14.09 10.76
CA ALA A 30 -6.22 -12.79 10.53
C ALA A 30 -4.86 -12.77 11.24
N ASN A 31 -3.87 -13.48 10.68
CA ASN A 31 -2.61 -13.78 11.34
C ASN A 31 -1.76 -12.54 11.67
N ASP A 32 -1.80 -11.52 10.81
CA ASP A 32 -1.14 -10.23 11.04
C ASP A 32 -2.13 -9.14 11.53
N GLY A 33 -3.30 -9.59 12.03
CA GLY A 33 -4.37 -8.73 12.49
C GLY A 33 -5.28 -8.21 11.37
N ILE A 34 -6.45 -7.72 11.75
CA ILE A 34 -7.43 -7.02 10.92
C ILE A 34 -8.04 -5.88 11.74
N ALA A 35 -8.42 -4.78 11.09
CA ALA A 35 -9.09 -3.68 11.77
C ALA A 35 -10.44 -4.12 12.38
N ALA A 36 -10.81 -3.54 13.52
CA ALA A 36 -11.99 -3.93 14.29
C ALA A 36 -13.30 -3.89 13.47
N ASN A 37 -13.44 -2.91 12.58
CA ASN A 37 -14.59 -2.80 11.67
C ASN A 37 -14.67 -3.98 10.68
N GLY A 38 -13.54 -4.40 10.11
CA GLY A 38 -13.48 -5.55 9.20
C GLY A 38 -13.80 -6.85 9.92
N LYS A 39 -13.26 -7.05 11.13
CA LYS A 39 -13.62 -8.18 12.00
C LYS A 39 -15.12 -8.22 12.26
N ALA A 40 -15.69 -7.10 12.73
CA ALA A 40 -17.12 -7.02 13.04
C ALA A 40 -18.02 -7.28 11.82
N GLN A 41 -17.64 -6.84 10.63
CA GLN A 41 -18.37 -7.11 9.39
C GLN A 41 -18.36 -8.61 9.03
N LEU A 42 -17.20 -9.27 9.16
CA LEU A 42 -17.10 -10.72 8.92
C LEU A 42 -17.93 -11.52 9.94
N GLU A 43 -17.83 -11.20 11.22
CA GLU A 43 -18.60 -11.86 12.28
C GLU A 43 -20.12 -11.66 12.09
N ALA A 44 -20.56 -10.46 11.72
CA ALA A 44 -21.95 -10.16 11.39
C ALA A 44 -22.44 -10.94 10.15
N ALA A 45 -21.54 -11.29 9.23
CA ALA A 45 -21.86 -12.13 8.08
C ALA A 45 -21.81 -13.64 8.37
N GLY A 46 -21.49 -14.05 9.61
CA GLY A 46 -21.52 -15.45 10.07
C GLY A 46 -20.17 -16.16 9.96
N PHE A 47 -19.06 -15.45 9.84
CA PHE A 47 -17.70 -16.01 9.84
C PHE A 47 -17.13 -16.08 11.26
N GLU A 48 -16.33 -17.09 11.55
CA GLU A 48 -15.49 -17.12 12.76
C GLU A 48 -14.16 -16.44 12.44
N VAL A 49 -13.81 -15.36 13.16
CA VAL A 49 -12.58 -14.59 12.92
C VAL A 49 -11.61 -14.75 14.09
N VAL A 50 -10.50 -15.44 13.84
CA VAL A 50 -9.39 -15.62 14.79
C VAL A 50 -8.30 -14.60 14.49
N THR A 51 -7.89 -13.86 15.52
CA THR A 51 -6.85 -12.81 15.43
C THR A 51 -5.61 -13.14 16.24
N ASP A 52 -5.59 -14.28 16.92
CA ASP A 52 -4.42 -14.75 17.65
C ASP A 52 -3.32 -15.12 16.67
N HIS A 53 -2.15 -14.49 16.82
CA HIS A 53 -1.03 -14.71 15.92
C HIS A 53 -0.47 -16.13 16.06
N ILE A 54 -0.35 -16.82 14.94
CA ILE A 54 0.31 -18.12 14.83
C ILE A 54 1.71 -17.89 14.25
N PRO A 55 2.80 -18.29 14.95
CA PRO A 55 4.15 -18.18 14.42
C PRO A 55 4.32 -18.88 13.07
N GLN A 56 5.20 -18.35 12.21
CA GLN A 56 5.37 -18.83 10.83
C GLN A 56 5.68 -20.34 10.77
N GLU A 57 6.47 -20.86 11.69
CA GLU A 57 6.85 -22.27 11.81
C GLU A 57 5.69 -23.19 12.19
N GLU A 58 4.66 -22.66 12.87
CA GLU A 58 3.49 -23.42 13.28
C GLU A 58 2.37 -23.40 12.24
N LEU A 59 2.40 -22.44 11.29
CA LEU A 59 1.38 -22.32 10.26
C LEU A 59 1.23 -23.58 9.40
N MET A 60 2.34 -24.28 9.15
CA MET A 60 2.34 -25.54 8.39
C MET A 60 1.40 -26.62 8.94
N THR A 61 1.14 -26.59 10.25
CA THR A 61 0.25 -27.56 10.91
C THR A 61 -1.11 -26.98 11.27
N LYS A 62 -1.19 -25.67 11.55
CA LYS A 62 -2.40 -25.04 12.11
C LYS A 62 -3.27 -24.37 11.05
N LEU A 63 -2.71 -23.94 9.92
CA LEU A 63 -3.49 -23.21 8.90
C LEU A 63 -4.56 -24.08 8.24
N ASN A 64 -4.40 -25.40 8.24
CA ASN A 64 -5.41 -26.31 7.69
C ASN A 64 -6.76 -26.29 8.46
N ASP A 65 -6.80 -25.71 9.64
CA ASP A 65 -8.04 -25.51 10.40
C ASP A 65 -8.86 -24.30 9.92
N PHE A 66 -8.36 -23.53 8.92
CA PHE A 66 -8.97 -22.32 8.43
C PHE A 66 -9.27 -22.38 6.94
N ASP A 67 -10.34 -21.70 6.54
CA ASP A 67 -10.73 -21.54 5.13
C ASP A 67 -10.07 -20.33 4.47
N VAL A 68 -9.76 -19.29 5.27
CA VAL A 68 -9.21 -18.03 4.82
C VAL A 68 -8.03 -17.63 5.69
N ILE A 69 -6.96 -17.16 5.07
CA ILE A 69 -5.87 -16.47 5.78
C ILE A 69 -5.80 -15.00 5.32
N CYS A 70 -5.81 -14.08 6.29
CA CYS A 70 -5.53 -12.66 6.08
C CYS A 70 -4.15 -12.34 6.66
N VAL A 71 -3.27 -11.81 5.82
CA VAL A 71 -1.90 -11.44 6.20
C VAL A 71 -1.61 -9.97 5.89
N ARG A 72 -0.52 -9.45 6.44
CA ARG A 72 0.08 -8.18 6.04
C ARG A 72 1.49 -8.43 5.48
N SER A 73 2.52 -7.83 6.07
CA SER A 73 3.90 -8.01 5.60
C SER A 73 4.71 -9.06 6.39
N ALA A 74 4.28 -9.40 7.60
CA ALA A 74 5.04 -10.29 8.49
C ALA A 74 4.91 -11.75 8.06
N THR A 75 3.71 -12.23 7.85
CA THR A 75 3.43 -13.62 7.47
C THR A 75 3.72 -13.87 6.00
N LYS A 76 4.45 -14.94 5.70
CA LYS A 76 4.75 -15.40 4.33
C LYS A 76 3.87 -16.58 3.97
N VAL A 77 3.16 -16.50 2.84
CA VAL A 77 2.34 -17.60 2.32
C VAL A 77 3.01 -18.14 1.06
N ARG A 78 3.93 -19.09 1.26
CA ARG A 78 4.73 -19.72 0.21
C ARG A 78 4.13 -21.03 -0.25
N GLN A 79 4.69 -21.62 -1.29
CA GLN A 79 4.18 -22.85 -1.92
C GLN A 79 4.04 -24.00 -0.92
N ASP A 80 5.03 -24.19 -0.04
CA ASP A 80 5.04 -25.20 1.01
C ASP A 80 3.85 -25.07 1.97
N LEU A 81 3.58 -23.84 2.42
CA LEU A 81 2.43 -23.55 3.29
C LEU A 81 1.08 -23.77 2.56
N ILE A 82 1.00 -23.39 1.29
CA ILE A 82 -0.20 -23.61 0.46
C ILE A 82 -0.47 -25.11 0.31
N ASP A 83 0.56 -25.91 0.03
CA ASP A 83 0.44 -27.38 -0.11
C ASP A 83 0.08 -28.07 1.21
N ALA A 84 0.56 -27.55 2.34
CA ALA A 84 0.23 -28.06 3.66
C ALA A 84 -1.19 -27.74 4.13
N SER A 85 -1.92 -26.85 3.40
CA SER A 85 -3.21 -26.30 3.83
C SER A 85 -4.32 -26.61 2.80
N PRO A 86 -4.71 -27.89 2.59
CA PRO A 86 -5.69 -28.27 1.57
C PRO A 86 -7.10 -27.73 1.80
N ASN A 87 -7.43 -27.27 3.02
CA ASN A 87 -8.72 -26.65 3.33
C ASN A 87 -8.75 -25.14 3.01
N LEU A 88 -7.59 -24.52 2.73
CA LEU A 88 -7.49 -23.11 2.44
C LEU A 88 -8.18 -22.76 1.12
N LYS A 89 -9.14 -21.83 1.15
CA LYS A 89 -9.96 -21.43 0.00
C LYS A 89 -9.60 -20.05 -0.52
N VAL A 90 -9.12 -19.16 0.35
CA VAL A 90 -8.82 -17.76 0.01
C VAL A 90 -7.60 -17.28 0.76
N ILE A 91 -6.73 -16.55 0.08
CA ILE A 91 -5.62 -15.80 0.69
C ILE A 91 -5.90 -14.31 0.53
N CYS A 92 -5.86 -13.55 1.61
CA CYS A 92 -6.07 -12.11 1.62
C CYS A 92 -4.83 -11.37 2.14
N ARG A 93 -4.53 -10.23 1.53
CA ARG A 93 -3.46 -9.35 2.00
C ARG A 93 -3.99 -7.95 2.27
N GLY A 94 -3.91 -7.50 3.53
CA GLY A 94 -4.22 -6.13 3.93
C GLY A 94 -3.14 -5.15 3.47
N GLY A 95 -3.29 -4.61 2.27
CA GLY A 95 -2.38 -3.65 1.63
C GLY A 95 -2.20 -3.90 0.13
N VAL A 96 -1.32 -3.14 -0.51
CA VAL A 96 -1.18 -3.12 -1.98
C VAL A 96 -0.32 -4.25 -2.52
N GLY A 97 0.90 -4.41 -2.00
CA GLY A 97 1.85 -5.43 -2.49
C GLY A 97 1.49 -6.83 -2.01
N ILE A 98 1.81 -7.83 -2.79
CA ILE A 98 1.58 -9.25 -2.48
C ILE A 98 2.87 -10.08 -2.55
N ASP A 99 4.02 -9.43 -2.37
CA ASP A 99 5.36 -10.03 -2.53
C ASP A 99 5.63 -11.16 -1.53
N ASN A 100 4.94 -11.17 -0.40
CA ASN A 100 5.02 -12.22 0.62
C ASN A 100 4.10 -13.43 0.32
N ILE A 101 3.35 -13.42 -0.79
CA ILE A 101 2.41 -14.48 -1.18
C ILE A 101 2.82 -15.04 -2.55
N ASP A 102 2.92 -16.35 -2.66
CA ASP A 102 3.13 -17.03 -3.95
C ASP A 102 1.78 -17.13 -4.70
N HIS A 103 1.20 -15.97 -5.04
CA HIS A 103 -0.13 -15.83 -5.62
C HIS A 103 -0.30 -16.55 -6.95
N ALA A 104 0.75 -16.60 -7.80
CA ALA A 104 0.72 -17.33 -9.04
C ALA A 104 0.57 -18.85 -8.79
N TYR A 105 1.27 -19.37 -7.78
CA TYR A 105 1.16 -20.75 -7.36
C TYR A 105 -0.23 -21.05 -6.73
N ALA A 106 -0.71 -20.20 -5.83
CA ALA A 106 -2.04 -20.31 -5.23
C ALA A 106 -3.12 -20.40 -6.32
N LYS A 107 -3.02 -19.59 -7.38
CA LYS A 107 -3.92 -19.63 -8.53
C LYS A 107 -3.93 -20.99 -9.24
N THR A 108 -2.78 -21.68 -9.36
CA THR A 108 -2.73 -23.04 -9.95
C THR A 108 -3.45 -24.09 -9.10
N LYS A 109 -3.58 -23.83 -7.79
CA LYS A 109 -4.35 -24.67 -6.85
C LYS A 109 -5.83 -24.25 -6.76
N GLY A 110 -6.27 -23.27 -7.53
CA GLY A 110 -7.65 -22.76 -7.49
C GLY A 110 -7.93 -21.84 -6.29
N ILE A 111 -6.89 -21.36 -5.59
CA ILE A 111 -7.01 -20.48 -4.43
C ILE A 111 -6.82 -19.02 -4.89
N PRO A 112 -7.87 -18.18 -4.88
CA PRO A 112 -7.75 -16.78 -5.22
C PRO A 112 -6.98 -16.01 -4.15
N THR A 113 -6.25 -14.97 -4.59
CA THR A 113 -5.56 -14.02 -3.72
C THR A 113 -6.18 -12.65 -3.89
N TYR A 114 -6.63 -12.04 -2.80
CA TYR A 114 -7.18 -10.69 -2.76
C TYR A 114 -6.24 -9.75 -2.00
N ASN A 115 -6.20 -8.48 -2.43
CA ASN A 115 -5.50 -7.41 -1.74
C ASN A 115 -6.35 -6.14 -1.71
N THR A 116 -5.87 -5.09 -1.02
CA THR A 116 -6.61 -3.83 -0.84
C THR A 116 -5.86 -2.65 -1.47
N PRO A 117 -5.83 -2.54 -2.81
CA PRO A 117 -4.99 -1.57 -3.50
C PRO A 117 -5.50 -0.13 -3.44
N ALA A 118 -6.77 0.09 -3.09
CA ALA A 118 -7.36 1.43 -3.00
C ALA A 118 -7.27 2.02 -1.60
N ALA A 119 -7.32 1.17 -0.57
CA ALA A 119 -7.54 1.56 0.81
C ALA A 119 -6.50 2.52 1.43
N SER A 120 -5.25 2.49 0.96
CA SER A 120 -4.14 3.28 1.53
C SER A 120 -3.53 4.31 0.58
N SER A 121 -4.11 4.51 -0.61
CA SER A 121 -3.47 5.34 -1.65
C SER A 121 -3.25 6.79 -1.22
N ALA A 122 -4.25 7.41 -0.58
CA ALA A 122 -4.13 8.77 -0.06
C ALA A 122 -3.08 8.88 1.04
N SER A 123 -3.08 7.94 2.00
CA SER A 123 -2.13 7.95 3.12
C SER A 123 -0.67 7.86 2.66
N VAL A 124 -0.38 7.01 1.65
CA VAL A 124 0.97 6.91 1.07
C VAL A 124 1.36 8.21 0.38
N ALA A 125 0.45 8.82 -0.40
CA ALA A 125 0.72 10.09 -1.06
C ALA A 125 0.96 11.21 -0.05
N GLU A 126 0.20 11.29 1.03
CA GLU A 126 0.40 12.26 2.11
C GLU A 126 1.76 12.10 2.80
N LEU A 127 2.20 10.84 3.06
CA LEU A 127 3.54 10.59 3.61
C LEU A 127 4.64 11.11 2.67
N VAL A 128 4.50 10.94 1.35
CA VAL A 128 5.44 11.52 0.37
C VAL A 128 5.56 13.02 0.55
N PHE A 129 4.43 13.74 0.66
CA PHE A 129 4.45 15.19 0.84
C PHE A 129 4.95 15.61 2.22
N ALA A 130 4.70 14.85 3.28
CA ALA A 130 5.30 15.08 4.58
C ALA A 130 6.84 15.04 4.50
N HIS A 131 7.39 14.06 3.80
CA HIS A 131 8.83 13.99 3.53
C HIS A 131 9.31 15.15 2.65
N PHE A 132 8.62 15.50 1.58
CA PHE A 132 9.00 16.61 0.70
C PHE A 132 9.03 17.93 1.46
N PHE A 133 8.03 18.24 2.28
CA PHE A 133 8.06 19.42 3.14
C PHE A 133 9.21 19.36 4.14
N GLY A 134 9.43 18.18 4.76
CA GLY A 134 10.52 17.95 5.71
C GLY A 134 11.89 18.21 5.11
N LEU A 135 12.17 17.66 3.93
CA LEU A 135 13.44 17.80 3.22
C LEU A 135 13.64 19.22 2.64
N SER A 136 12.55 19.82 2.10
CA SER A 136 12.62 21.16 1.50
C SER A 136 12.91 22.25 2.52
N ARG A 137 12.57 22.05 3.78
CA ARG A 137 12.68 23.02 4.87
C ARG A 137 13.60 22.55 6.00
N ASP A 138 14.31 21.44 5.83
CA ASP A 138 15.18 20.79 6.83
C ASP A 138 14.50 20.61 8.20
N VAL A 139 13.20 20.25 8.24
CA VAL A 139 12.38 20.24 9.47
C VAL A 139 12.95 19.27 10.49
N GLN A 140 13.26 18.02 10.10
CA GLN A 140 13.78 16.99 11.01
C GLN A 140 15.14 17.41 11.59
N ARG A 141 16.06 17.87 10.74
CA ARG A 141 17.41 18.28 11.15
C ARG A 141 17.37 19.49 12.08
N SER A 142 16.67 20.56 11.66
CA SER A 142 16.58 21.79 12.47
C SER A 142 15.91 21.53 13.83
N ASN A 143 14.88 20.66 13.88
CA ASN A 143 14.23 20.27 15.13
C ASN A 143 15.17 19.45 16.02
N SER A 144 15.92 18.50 15.46
CA SER A 144 16.89 17.70 16.22
C SER A 144 18.02 18.55 16.78
N GLU A 145 18.62 19.41 15.95
CA GLU A 145 19.75 20.27 16.36
C GLU A 145 19.33 21.34 17.37
N LEU A 146 18.13 21.93 17.22
CA LEU A 146 17.65 22.95 18.18
C LEU A 146 17.38 22.38 19.57
N ARG A 147 17.07 21.08 19.69
CA ARG A 147 16.83 20.40 20.97
C ARG A 147 18.11 20.00 21.70
N GLN A 148 19.27 20.08 21.06
CA GLN A 148 20.54 19.76 21.71
C GLN A 148 20.89 20.81 22.76
N GLU A 149 21.42 20.36 23.91
CA GLU A 149 21.90 21.24 24.94
C GLU A 149 23.03 22.14 24.38
N GLY A 150 22.98 23.45 24.67
CA GLY A 150 23.93 24.41 24.14
C GLY A 150 23.72 24.81 22.70
N SER A 151 22.60 24.49 22.07
CA SER A 151 22.30 24.89 20.71
C SER A 151 22.28 26.41 20.54
N ASP A 152 22.92 26.92 19.46
CA ASP A 152 22.93 28.35 19.12
C ASP A 152 21.78 28.66 18.13
N PHE A 153 20.71 29.24 18.64
CA PHE A 153 19.55 29.64 17.85
C PHE A 153 19.88 30.53 16.64
N LYS A 154 20.78 31.48 16.80
CA LYS A 154 21.15 32.43 15.69
C LYS A 154 21.92 31.69 14.60
N LYS A 155 22.84 30.81 14.97
CA LYS A 155 23.61 29.98 14.05
C LYS A 155 22.68 29.04 13.29
N LEU A 156 21.77 28.35 13.97
CA LEU A 156 20.80 27.45 13.34
C LEU A 156 19.84 28.20 12.41
N LYS A 157 19.31 29.36 12.82
CA LYS A 157 18.49 30.22 11.96
C LYS A 157 19.17 30.54 10.64
N LYS A 158 20.48 30.84 10.68
CA LYS A 158 21.28 31.14 9.48
C LYS A 158 21.55 29.89 8.66
N ALA A 159 21.85 28.75 9.30
CA ALA A 159 22.14 27.48 8.63
C ALA A 159 20.94 26.96 7.82
N TYR A 160 19.73 27.14 8.33
CA TYR A 160 18.49 26.67 7.70
C TYR A 160 17.72 27.75 6.90
N ALA A 161 18.40 28.87 6.52
CA ALA A 161 17.77 29.91 5.72
C ALA A 161 17.57 29.55 4.23
N GLY A 162 18.18 28.46 3.74
CA GLY A 162 18.14 28.00 2.34
C GLY A 162 16.96 27.09 1.96
N GLY A 163 15.86 27.11 2.71
CA GLY A 163 14.67 26.31 2.43
C GLY A 163 14.01 26.64 1.08
N GLN A 164 13.28 25.67 0.52
CA GLN A 164 12.58 25.80 -0.77
C GLN A 164 11.06 25.70 -0.60
N GLN A 165 10.32 26.33 -1.52
CA GLN A 165 8.88 26.18 -1.66
C GLN A 165 8.59 25.11 -2.73
N LEU A 166 7.49 24.37 -2.56
CA LEU A 166 7.02 23.39 -3.56
C LEU A 166 6.22 24.06 -4.68
N ARG A 167 5.48 25.14 -4.35
CA ARG A 167 4.68 25.87 -5.34
C ARG A 167 5.51 26.31 -6.54
N GLY A 168 5.00 26.08 -7.75
CA GLY A 168 5.65 26.38 -9.01
C GLY A 168 6.76 25.40 -9.42
N ARG A 169 7.08 24.42 -8.56
CA ARG A 169 8.02 23.34 -8.86
C ARG A 169 7.35 22.22 -9.63
N THR A 170 8.13 21.35 -10.23
CA THR A 170 7.67 20.20 -11.02
C THR A 170 7.85 18.91 -10.23
N LEU A 171 6.76 18.14 -10.10
CA LEU A 171 6.75 16.80 -9.54
C LEU A 171 6.75 15.77 -10.68
N GLY A 172 7.81 14.97 -10.77
CA GLY A 172 7.85 13.74 -11.54
C GLY A 172 7.20 12.60 -10.76
N ILE A 173 6.40 11.79 -11.43
CA ILE A 173 5.74 10.63 -10.81
C ILE A 173 6.07 9.40 -11.65
N LEU A 174 6.87 8.48 -11.09
CA LEU A 174 7.18 7.20 -11.71
C LEU A 174 6.19 6.14 -11.24
N GLY A 175 5.25 5.78 -12.13
CA GLY A 175 4.09 4.93 -11.83
C GLY A 175 2.83 5.75 -11.55
N PHE A 176 1.94 5.87 -12.55
CA PHE A 176 0.73 6.69 -12.46
C PHE A 176 -0.51 5.85 -12.14
N GLY A 177 -0.33 4.88 -11.19
CA GLY A 177 -1.40 4.12 -10.58
C GLY A 177 -2.18 4.93 -9.54
N ARG A 178 -2.95 4.24 -8.66
CA ARG A 178 -3.78 4.90 -7.62
C ARG A 178 -3.01 5.87 -6.74
N ILE A 179 -1.83 5.46 -6.22
CA ILE A 179 -1.00 6.30 -5.36
C ILE A 179 -0.43 7.49 -6.13
N GLY A 180 0.06 7.27 -7.37
CA GLY A 180 0.57 8.35 -8.22
C GLY A 180 -0.50 9.39 -8.55
N VAL A 181 -1.75 8.98 -8.76
CA VAL A 181 -2.90 9.88 -8.97
C VAL A 181 -3.19 10.70 -7.71
N GLU A 182 -3.16 10.10 -6.51
CA GLU A 182 -3.30 10.84 -5.26
C GLU A 182 -2.15 11.84 -5.05
N ALA A 183 -0.92 11.44 -5.35
CA ALA A 183 0.23 12.34 -5.31
C ALA A 183 0.07 13.52 -6.29
N ALA A 184 -0.41 13.27 -7.50
CA ALA A 184 -0.71 14.32 -8.47
C ALA A 184 -1.82 15.27 -7.97
N ARG A 185 -2.87 14.73 -7.35
CA ARG A 185 -3.97 15.53 -6.77
C ARG A 185 -3.45 16.52 -5.71
N ILE A 186 -2.59 16.04 -4.81
CA ILE A 186 -1.95 16.89 -3.79
C ILE A 186 -1.04 17.93 -4.45
N ALA A 187 -0.20 17.52 -5.42
CA ALA A 187 0.71 18.41 -6.13
C ALA A 187 -0.02 19.56 -6.83
N ILE A 188 -1.08 19.26 -7.56
CA ILE A 188 -1.92 20.27 -8.24
C ILE A 188 -2.53 21.24 -7.22
N GLY A 189 -3.04 20.71 -6.08
CA GLY A 189 -3.55 21.54 -4.98
C GLY A 189 -2.52 22.47 -4.36
N LEU A 190 -1.23 22.09 -4.38
CA LEU A 190 -0.10 22.92 -3.93
C LEU A 190 0.39 23.90 -5.00
N GLY A 191 -0.14 23.84 -6.23
CA GLY A 191 0.30 24.66 -7.36
C GLY A 191 1.62 24.20 -7.96
N MET A 192 1.90 22.89 -7.95
CA MET A 192 3.02 22.27 -8.65
C MET A 192 2.60 21.86 -10.07
N ASN A 193 3.59 21.76 -10.98
CA ASN A 193 3.43 21.04 -12.25
C ASN A 193 3.61 19.54 -12.02
N VAL A 194 2.98 18.70 -12.85
CA VAL A 194 3.03 17.24 -12.70
C VAL A 194 3.47 16.59 -14.01
N LEU A 195 4.48 15.72 -13.95
CA LEU A 195 5.02 14.96 -15.08
C LEU A 195 5.00 13.45 -14.73
N PRO A 196 3.88 12.75 -14.97
CA PRO A 196 3.78 11.33 -14.68
C PRO A 196 4.34 10.47 -15.81
N VAL A 197 4.90 9.32 -15.43
CA VAL A 197 5.32 8.24 -16.33
C VAL A 197 4.52 6.99 -16.00
N ASP A 198 3.97 6.34 -17.00
CA ASP A 198 3.23 5.07 -16.89
C ASP A 198 3.44 4.22 -18.14
N LEU A 199 3.31 2.89 -18.00
CA LEU A 199 3.48 1.96 -19.13
C LEU A 199 2.18 1.74 -19.93
N VAL A 200 1.03 2.04 -19.33
CA VAL A 200 -0.29 1.70 -19.88
C VAL A 200 -1.11 2.95 -20.18
N LYS A 201 -1.07 3.92 -19.30
CA LYS A 201 -1.84 5.16 -19.43
C LYS A 201 -1.16 6.14 -20.36
N THR A 202 -1.96 6.92 -21.08
CA THR A 202 -1.50 8.08 -21.88
C THR A 202 -1.96 9.41 -21.27
N THR A 203 -3.05 9.38 -20.52
CA THR A 203 -3.64 10.53 -19.82
C THR A 203 -4.47 10.02 -18.64
N GLU A 204 -4.58 10.81 -17.60
CA GLU A 204 -5.47 10.57 -16.47
C GLU A 204 -6.24 11.84 -16.14
N SER A 205 -7.57 11.73 -16.00
CA SER A 205 -8.44 12.82 -15.58
C SER A 205 -8.54 12.84 -14.05
N ILE A 206 -7.99 13.87 -13.42
CA ILE A 206 -7.96 14.00 -11.96
C ILE A 206 -9.08 14.93 -11.52
N GLU A 207 -10.03 14.41 -10.76
CA GLU A 207 -11.07 15.22 -10.11
C GLU A 207 -10.49 15.88 -8.85
N LEU A 208 -10.64 17.20 -8.76
CA LEU A 208 -10.31 18.01 -7.58
C LEU A 208 -11.60 18.48 -6.94
N ASP A 209 -11.72 18.32 -5.62
CA ASP A 209 -12.80 18.95 -4.84
C ASP A 209 -12.27 20.27 -4.25
N LEU A 210 -12.83 21.38 -4.72
CA LEU A 210 -12.48 22.71 -4.27
C LEU A 210 -13.64 23.27 -3.43
N MET A 211 -13.74 22.80 -2.18
CA MET A 211 -14.80 23.23 -1.23
C MET A 211 -16.22 22.95 -1.77
N GLY A 212 -16.43 21.73 -2.29
CA GLY A 212 -17.69 21.29 -2.88
C GLY A 212 -17.88 21.67 -4.36
N ARG A 213 -16.92 22.37 -4.97
CA ARG A 213 -16.85 22.59 -6.41
C ARG A 213 -15.89 21.62 -7.05
N LYS A 214 -16.38 20.82 -7.97
CA LYS A 214 -15.55 19.86 -8.70
C LYS A 214 -14.88 20.50 -9.90
N ALA A 215 -13.59 20.30 -10.05
CA ALA A 215 -12.80 20.62 -11.24
C ALA A 215 -12.11 19.36 -11.73
N VAL A 216 -11.98 19.19 -13.04
CA VAL A 216 -11.27 18.07 -13.63
C VAL A 216 -10.05 18.62 -14.36
N VAL A 217 -8.89 18.00 -14.12
CA VAL A 217 -7.63 18.33 -14.77
C VAL A 217 -7.13 17.08 -15.50
N ASP A 218 -6.96 17.18 -16.81
CA ASP A 218 -6.35 16.12 -17.60
C ASP A 218 -4.83 16.21 -17.52
N VAL A 219 -4.19 15.17 -17.01
CA VAL A 219 -2.73 15.10 -16.83
C VAL A 219 -2.18 14.08 -17.84
N PRO A 220 -1.48 14.55 -18.89
CA PRO A 220 -0.86 13.66 -19.87
C PRO A 220 0.36 12.94 -19.29
N VAL A 221 0.54 11.68 -19.65
CA VAL A 221 1.75 10.91 -19.37
C VAL A 221 2.87 11.36 -20.30
N VAL A 222 4.07 11.50 -19.76
CA VAL A 222 5.27 11.94 -20.49
C VAL A 222 6.31 10.81 -20.59
N SER A 223 7.37 11.04 -21.37
CA SER A 223 8.48 10.09 -21.42
C SER A 223 9.30 10.10 -20.13
N MET A 224 9.99 9.01 -19.85
CA MET A 224 10.90 8.90 -18.70
C MET A 224 12.00 9.97 -18.77
N GLU A 225 12.55 10.23 -19.97
CA GLU A 225 13.58 11.26 -20.19
C GLU A 225 13.08 12.64 -19.79
N MET A 226 11.89 13.03 -20.24
CA MET A 226 11.30 14.33 -19.91
C MET A 226 11.05 14.47 -18.41
N MET A 227 10.49 13.44 -17.79
CA MET A 227 10.25 13.43 -16.35
C MET A 227 11.55 13.60 -15.55
N LEU A 228 12.61 12.84 -15.90
CA LEU A 228 13.90 12.95 -15.23
C LEU A 228 14.54 14.35 -15.41
N ALA A 229 14.53 14.88 -16.64
CA ALA A 229 15.21 16.14 -16.96
C ALA A 229 14.50 17.37 -16.40
N GLU A 230 13.18 17.35 -16.21
CA GLU A 230 12.40 18.54 -15.87
C GLU A 230 11.84 18.57 -14.44
N SER A 231 11.98 17.46 -13.69
CA SER A 231 11.44 17.38 -12.33
C SER A 231 12.37 17.97 -11.27
N ASP A 232 11.81 18.76 -10.35
CA ASP A 232 12.47 19.23 -9.13
C ASP A 232 12.31 18.22 -7.98
N TYR A 233 11.20 17.47 -8.00
CA TYR A 233 10.84 16.41 -7.06
C TYR A 233 10.45 15.19 -7.88
N ILE A 234 10.82 13.98 -7.43
CA ILE A 234 10.38 12.74 -8.06
C ILE A 234 9.88 11.79 -6.98
N THR A 235 8.67 11.25 -7.18
CA THR A 235 8.10 10.20 -6.34
C THR A 235 7.87 8.91 -7.13
N ILE A 236 8.06 7.78 -6.46
CA ILE A 236 8.11 6.46 -7.09
C ILE A 236 6.99 5.59 -6.53
N HIS A 237 6.15 5.03 -7.43
CA HIS A 237 4.97 4.23 -7.13
C HIS A 237 4.85 3.02 -8.06
N VAL A 238 5.94 2.27 -8.22
CA VAL A 238 6.01 1.07 -9.06
C VAL A 238 6.12 -0.21 -8.24
N PRO A 239 5.73 -1.37 -8.77
CA PRO A 239 5.71 -2.62 -8.00
C PRO A 239 7.10 -3.19 -7.67
N GLY A 240 8.18 -2.64 -8.25
CA GLY A 240 9.56 -3.10 -8.04
C GLY A 240 10.44 -2.89 -9.27
N GLY A 241 11.60 -3.50 -9.26
CA GLY A 241 12.61 -3.37 -10.32
C GLY A 241 13.72 -2.37 -9.94
N ASN A 242 14.90 -2.50 -10.54
CA ASN A 242 16.00 -1.52 -10.39
C ASN A 242 15.87 -0.49 -11.53
N LEU A 243 15.06 0.55 -11.32
CA LEU A 243 14.68 1.51 -12.36
C LEU A 243 15.44 2.82 -12.28
N ILE A 244 16.00 3.17 -11.14
CA ILE A 244 16.76 4.40 -10.92
C ILE A 244 18.18 4.02 -10.47
N GLY A 245 19.07 4.00 -11.41
CA GLY A 245 20.51 3.79 -11.22
C GLY A 245 21.31 5.07 -11.50
N GLU A 246 22.62 4.93 -11.65
CA GLU A 246 23.53 6.05 -11.95
C GLU A 246 23.13 6.79 -13.22
N ALA A 247 22.72 6.07 -14.28
CA ALA A 247 22.36 6.66 -15.56
C ALA A 247 21.10 7.53 -15.48
N GLU A 248 20.10 7.12 -14.70
CA GLU A 248 18.88 7.88 -14.47
C GLU A 248 19.14 9.08 -13.56
N LEU A 249 19.89 8.88 -12.47
CA LEU A 249 20.31 9.97 -11.57
C LEU A 249 21.10 11.06 -12.31
N ALA A 250 21.99 10.67 -13.20
CA ALA A 250 22.76 11.63 -14.02
C ALA A 250 21.89 12.53 -14.90
N LYS A 251 20.74 12.02 -15.39
CA LYS A 251 19.80 12.77 -16.24
C LYS A 251 18.89 13.74 -15.46
N MET A 252 18.79 13.59 -14.14
CA MET A 252 17.95 14.43 -13.31
C MET A 252 18.50 15.84 -13.18
N LYS A 253 17.68 16.80 -12.73
CA LYS A 253 18.13 18.12 -12.35
C LYS A 253 19.09 18.06 -11.16
N ASP A 254 20.07 18.96 -11.13
CA ASP A 254 20.92 19.14 -9.96
C ASP A 254 20.08 19.65 -8.77
N GLY A 255 20.25 19.01 -7.63
CA GLY A 255 19.48 19.34 -6.44
C GLY A 255 18.05 18.77 -6.40
N VAL A 256 17.73 17.79 -7.23
CA VAL A 256 16.45 17.06 -7.18
C VAL A 256 16.22 16.42 -5.80
N ILE A 257 14.94 16.32 -5.39
CA ILE A 257 14.54 15.59 -4.17
C ILE A 257 13.75 14.36 -4.60
N LEU A 258 14.13 13.19 -4.08
CA LEU A 258 13.53 11.90 -4.41
C LEU A 258 12.68 11.36 -3.26
N ALA A 259 11.61 10.63 -3.57
CA ALA A 259 10.85 9.86 -2.59
C ALA A 259 10.57 8.45 -3.12
N ASN A 260 10.91 7.43 -2.33
CA ASN A 260 10.54 6.05 -2.58
C ASN A 260 9.73 5.50 -1.41
N THR A 261 8.43 5.34 -1.64
CA THR A 261 7.47 4.72 -0.72
C THR A 261 6.86 3.46 -1.35
N SER A 262 7.53 2.89 -2.36
CA SER A 262 7.02 1.74 -3.12
C SER A 262 7.68 0.43 -2.72
N ARG A 263 8.92 0.18 -3.17
CA ARG A 263 9.71 -1.02 -2.84
C ARG A 263 11.18 -0.68 -2.69
N GLY A 264 11.85 -1.35 -1.76
CA GLY A 264 13.32 -1.36 -1.69
C GLY A 264 13.93 -1.83 -3.01
N GLY A 265 15.08 -1.24 -3.40
CA GLY A 265 15.81 -1.60 -4.61
C GLY A 265 15.28 -0.98 -5.92
N VAL A 266 14.18 -0.22 -5.91
CA VAL A 266 13.76 0.55 -7.09
C VAL A 266 14.77 1.66 -7.39
N ILE A 267 15.30 2.30 -6.37
CA ILE A 267 16.48 3.15 -6.46
C ILE A 267 17.69 2.29 -6.07
N ASN A 268 18.74 2.30 -6.87
CA ASN A 268 20.02 1.72 -6.49
C ASN A 268 20.58 2.52 -5.31
N GLU A 269 20.74 1.85 -4.15
CA GLU A 269 21.10 2.51 -2.90
C GLU A 269 22.53 3.08 -2.91
N ASP A 270 23.48 2.40 -3.58
CA ASP A 270 24.85 2.89 -3.70
C ASP A 270 24.93 4.11 -4.63
N ALA A 271 24.23 4.07 -5.77
CA ALA A 271 24.13 5.20 -6.67
C ALA A 271 23.44 6.41 -6.02
N LEU A 272 22.42 6.17 -5.18
CA LEU A 272 21.75 7.23 -4.41
C LEU A 272 22.72 7.90 -3.43
N LEU A 273 23.50 7.11 -2.67
CA LEU A 273 24.49 7.65 -1.72
C LEU A 273 25.54 8.51 -2.43
N ALA A 274 26.07 8.06 -3.57
CA ALA A 274 27.02 8.83 -4.38
C ALA A 274 26.39 10.13 -4.92
N ALA A 275 25.13 10.09 -5.36
CA ALA A 275 24.40 11.25 -5.84
C ALA A 275 24.08 12.27 -4.73
N LEU A 276 23.84 11.82 -3.51
CA LEU A 276 23.67 12.66 -2.33
C LEU A 276 25.00 13.33 -1.92
N GLU A 277 26.11 12.59 -1.98
CA GLU A 277 27.44 13.09 -1.67
C GLU A 277 27.86 14.18 -2.66
N SER A 278 27.72 13.94 -3.97
CA SER A 278 28.05 14.91 -5.02
C SER A 278 27.12 16.14 -5.05
N GLY A 279 25.96 16.08 -4.38
CA GLY A 279 24.95 17.13 -4.43
C GLY A 279 24.03 17.08 -5.65
N LYS A 280 24.16 16.08 -6.51
CA LYS A 280 23.24 15.83 -7.62
C LYS A 280 21.82 15.62 -7.10
N VAL A 281 21.67 14.85 -6.03
CA VAL A 281 20.46 14.71 -5.24
C VAL A 281 20.60 15.55 -3.96
N ARG A 282 19.71 16.51 -3.74
CA ARG A 282 19.71 17.34 -2.54
C ARG A 282 19.27 16.56 -1.30
N GLY A 283 18.31 15.66 -1.45
CA GLY A 283 17.78 14.83 -0.38
C GLY A 283 16.91 13.71 -0.91
N ALA A 284 16.77 12.68 -0.12
CA ALA A 284 15.91 11.54 -0.44
C ALA A 284 14.98 11.18 0.73
N ALA A 285 13.80 10.68 0.41
CA ALA A 285 12.85 10.10 1.35
C ALA A 285 12.73 8.59 1.08
N LEU A 286 12.93 7.78 2.09
CA LEU A 286 12.84 6.33 1.98
C LEU A 286 11.92 5.79 3.08
N ASP A 287 10.81 5.18 2.66
CA ASP A 287 9.90 4.43 3.54
C ASP A 287 10.12 2.91 3.38
N VAL A 288 10.92 2.51 2.37
CA VAL A 288 11.20 1.12 1.99
C VAL A 288 12.68 0.94 1.66
N PHE A 289 13.22 -0.26 1.94
CA PHE A 289 14.65 -0.54 1.87
C PHE A 289 14.94 -1.94 1.33
N ILE A 290 16.14 -2.13 0.77
CA ILE A 290 16.68 -3.47 0.58
C ILE A 290 16.99 -4.04 1.96
N GLY A 291 16.62 -5.31 2.19
CA GLY A 291 16.96 -6.03 3.43
C GLY A 291 16.05 -5.71 4.63
N GLU A 292 14.83 -5.18 4.40
CA GLU A 292 13.85 -5.12 5.48
C GLU A 292 13.69 -6.49 6.19
N PRO A 293 13.62 -6.52 7.54
CA PRO A 293 13.49 -5.40 8.48
C PRO A 293 14.80 -4.81 8.98
N SER A 294 15.93 -5.12 8.39
CA SER A 294 17.27 -4.69 8.81
C SER A 294 17.98 -3.88 7.70
N PRO A 295 17.54 -2.65 7.41
CA PRO A 295 18.15 -1.83 6.36
C PRO A 295 19.58 -1.40 6.75
N ARG A 296 20.38 -1.07 5.74
CA ARG A 296 21.80 -0.67 5.91
C ARG A 296 21.94 0.66 6.64
N ARG A 297 22.92 0.71 7.55
CA ARG A 297 23.12 1.84 8.47
C ARG A 297 23.51 3.15 7.78
N ASP A 298 24.29 3.10 6.70
CA ASP A 298 24.75 4.28 5.97
C ASP A 298 23.63 5.07 5.28
N LEU A 299 22.49 4.42 4.96
CA LEU A 299 21.26 5.11 4.57
C LEU A 299 20.54 5.74 5.77
N LEU A 300 20.39 4.98 6.87
CA LEU A 300 19.66 5.44 8.05
C LEU A 300 20.36 6.60 8.76
N ASP A 301 21.69 6.62 8.76
CA ASP A 301 22.49 7.62 9.42
C ASP A 301 22.80 8.86 8.52
N ASN A 302 22.41 8.82 7.24
CA ASN A 302 22.66 9.91 6.32
C ASN A 302 21.72 11.10 6.58
N PRO A 303 22.24 12.29 6.95
CA PRO A 303 21.42 13.45 7.33
C PRO A 303 20.63 14.06 6.16
N LYS A 304 20.92 13.66 4.91
CA LYS A 304 20.18 14.07 3.72
C LYS A 304 19.04 13.12 3.37
N ILE A 305 18.89 12.01 4.14
CA ILE A 305 17.82 11.05 3.93
C ILE A 305 16.78 11.18 5.05
N SER A 306 15.52 11.36 4.67
CA SER A 306 14.37 11.29 5.56
C SER A 306 13.83 9.87 5.52
N VAL A 307 13.91 9.14 6.65
CA VAL A 307 13.55 7.73 6.73
C VAL A 307 12.30 7.50 7.56
N THR A 308 11.49 6.52 7.15
CA THR A 308 10.36 5.99 7.91
C THR A 308 10.31 4.46 7.79
N PRO A 309 9.82 3.73 8.82
CA PRO A 309 9.90 2.28 8.87
C PRO A 309 8.70 1.60 8.19
N HIS A 310 8.52 1.83 6.86
CA HIS A 310 7.47 1.25 6.02
C HIS A 310 6.06 1.55 6.56
N ILE A 311 5.78 2.82 6.80
CA ILE A 311 4.52 3.30 7.40
C ILE A 311 3.56 3.97 6.41
N GLY A 312 3.81 3.91 5.11
CA GLY A 312 2.98 4.57 4.09
C GLY A 312 1.49 4.29 4.22
N ALA A 313 1.12 3.07 4.61
CA ALA A 313 -0.27 2.65 4.85
C ALA A 313 -0.70 2.71 6.33
N ALA A 314 0.10 3.30 7.23
CA ALA A 314 -0.12 3.22 8.67
C ALA A 314 -0.91 4.42 9.23
N THR A 315 -2.06 4.73 8.63
CA THR A 315 -3.02 5.72 9.17
C THR A 315 -4.29 5.02 9.66
N GLY A 316 -5.02 5.65 10.57
CA GLY A 316 -6.30 5.12 11.07
C GLY A 316 -7.30 4.87 9.94
N GLU A 317 -7.40 5.82 9.00
CA GLU A 317 -8.27 5.77 7.83
C GLU A 317 -7.89 4.63 6.89
N ALA A 318 -6.60 4.47 6.58
CA ALA A 318 -6.12 3.37 5.75
C ALA A 318 -6.42 2.01 6.40
N GLN A 319 -6.20 1.87 7.73
CA GLN A 319 -6.50 0.63 8.44
C GLN A 319 -8.01 0.32 8.43
N TYR A 320 -8.86 1.32 8.64
CA TYR A 320 -10.31 1.19 8.55
C TYR A 320 -10.73 0.72 7.16
N ASN A 321 -10.24 1.38 6.11
CA ASN A 321 -10.57 1.05 4.72
C ASN A 321 -10.05 -0.33 4.32
N ILE A 322 -8.83 -0.71 4.75
CA ILE A 322 -8.27 -2.07 4.54
C ILE A 322 -9.19 -3.12 5.17
N GLY A 323 -9.63 -2.91 6.41
CA GLY A 323 -10.53 -3.84 7.09
C GLY A 323 -11.86 -4.00 6.37
N THR A 324 -12.46 -2.90 5.92
CA THR A 324 -13.71 -2.91 5.15
C THR A 324 -13.54 -3.65 3.83
N GLU A 325 -12.53 -3.28 3.03
CA GLU A 325 -12.30 -3.87 1.70
C GLU A 325 -12.01 -5.37 1.77
N LEU A 326 -11.22 -5.82 2.77
CA LEU A 326 -10.99 -7.25 3.02
C LEU A 326 -12.29 -7.98 3.38
N ALA A 327 -13.08 -7.43 4.29
CA ALA A 327 -14.33 -8.05 4.71
C ALA A 327 -15.31 -8.18 3.54
N GLU A 328 -15.48 -7.14 2.74
CA GLU A 328 -16.32 -7.14 1.56
C GLU A 328 -15.90 -8.19 0.54
N GLN A 329 -14.60 -8.30 0.24
CA GLN A 329 -14.05 -9.29 -0.70
C GLN A 329 -14.26 -10.72 -0.22
N ILE A 330 -14.02 -11.01 1.07
CA ILE A 330 -14.22 -12.33 1.66
C ILE A 330 -15.70 -12.68 1.65
N ILE A 331 -16.58 -11.79 2.09
CA ILE A 331 -18.03 -12.00 2.10
C ILE A 331 -18.55 -12.26 0.68
N ALA A 332 -18.10 -11.49 -0.30
CA ALA A 332 -18.50 -11.67 -1.70
C ALA A 332 -18.04 -13.01 -2.30
N HIS A 333 -16.89 -13.54 -1.84
CA HIS A 333 -16.37 -14.82 -2.30
C HIS A 333 -17.20 -16.01 -1.85
N PHE A 334 -17.78 -15.96 -0.63
CA PHE A 334 -18.52 -17.09 -0.05
C PHE A 334 -20.05 -16.98 -0.17
N LYS A 335 -20.57 -15.87 -0.67
CA LYS A 335 -22.01 -15.68 -0.98
C LYS A 335 -22.31 -15.94 -2.44
#